data_b572a74cda040165c0eb3c5c79b35dc1
#
_entry.id   b572a74cda040165c0eb3c5c79b35dc1
#
_cell.length_a   1.000
_cell.length_b   1.000
_cell.length_c   1.000
_cell.angle_alpha   90.00
_cell.angle_beta   90.00
_cell.angle_gamma   90.00
#
_symmetry.space_group_name_H-M   'P 1'
#
loop_
_entity.id
_entity.type
_entity.pdbx_description
1 polymer ?
#
loop_
_entity_poly.entity_id
_entity_poly.type
_entity_poly.pdbx_seq_one_letter_code
_entity_poly.pdbx_strand_id
1 'polypeptide(L)'
;RMDTFEHDLTLSSISGIKPIPDFTEKRMDKSLEKRVELHLHTVMSDLDSVVDIKKVINQAKAWGHPAMAITDHGVLQAFPIANHCITMDEPFKIIYGVEGYFVNDLKKLVTNDKGQTLLDDYVVFDLETTGFSPIHDAIIEIGAVKVSKGKISDHYSVFVNPQRPIPLRITELTSIDDSMVADAKSIEEILPEFLSFCEGCSLVAHNAEFDVSFIEENAKRQ
;
A
#
# COMPACT_ATOMS: atom_id res chain seq x y z
N ARG A 1 42.79 -5.24 -3.62
CA ARG A 1 42.59 -4.66 -4.95
C ARG A 1 41.13 -4.33 -5.09
N MET A 2 40.83 -3.15 -5.61
CA MET A 2 39.46 -2.70 -5.94
C MET A 2 39.31 -2.71 -7.47
N ASP A 3 38.21 -3.29 -7.92
CA ASP A 3 37.81 -3.30 -9.33
C ASP A 3 36.39 -2.77 -9.46
N THR A 4 35.97 -2.41 -10.68
CA THR A 4 34.60 -1.98 -10.98
C THR A 4 33.85 -3.12 -11.68
N PHE A 5 32.67 -3.43 -11.20
CA PHE A 5 31.74 -4.36 -11.81
C PHE A 5 30.36 -3.67 -11.89
N GLU A 6 29.81 -3.55 -13.10
CA GLU A 6 28.51 -2.90 -13.35
C GLU A 6 28.37 -1.51 -12.71
N HIS A 7 29.42 -0.67 -12.77
CA HIS A 7 29.52 0.65 -12.13
C HIS A 7 29.71 0.66 -10.62
N ASP A 8 29.72 -0.50 -9.93
CA ASP A 8 30.01 -0.58 -8.51
C ASP A 8 31.47 -0.89 -8.23
N LEU A 9 31.97 -0.36 -7.11
CA LEU A 9 33.33 -0.67 -6.63
C LEU A 9 33.31 -1.99 -5.86
N THR A 10 34.05 -2.99 -6.37
CA THR A 10 34.13 -4.30 -5.74
C THR A 10 35.56 -4.60 -5.27
N LEU A 11 35.67 -5.42 -4.24
CA LEU A 11 36.97 -5.99 -3.77
C LEU A 11 37.22 -7.32 -4.47
N SER A 12 38.14 -7.33 -5.44
CA SER A 12 38.44 -8.51 -6.26
C SER A 12 39.47 -9.45 -5.65
N SER A 13 40.36 -8.98 -4.74
CA SER A 13 41.30 -9.81 -4.03
C SER A 13 41.68 -9.22 -2.67
N ILE A 14 41.71 -10.06 -1.65
CA ILE A 14 42.08 -9.68 -0.28
C ILE A 14 43.38 -10.36 0.06
N SER A 15 44.47 -9.58 0.28
CA SER A 15 45.78 -10.07 0.69
C SER A 15 46.00 -9.97 2.20
N GLY A 16 45.14 -9.28 2.93
CA GLY A 16 45.22 -9.18 4.38
C GLY A 16 44.04 -8.36 4.94
N ILE A 17 43.64 -8.70 6.16
CA ILE A 17 42.60 -7.98 6.92
C ILE A 17 43.25 -7.51 8.21
N LYS A 18 43.14 -6.21 8.51
CA LYS A 18 43.61 -5.63 9.77
C LYS A 18 42.41 -4.94 10.45
N PRO A 19 42.19 -5.22 11.75
CA PRO A 19 41.22 -4.48 12.52
C PRO A 19 41.63 -2.99 12.59
N ILE A 20 40.67 -2.11 12.38
CA ILE A 20 40.84 -0.68 12.59
C ILE A 20 39.87 -0.24 13.70
N PRO A 21 40.15 0.86 14.41
CA PRO A 21 39.18 1.43 15.36
C PRO A 21 37.86 1.72 14.67
N ASP A 22 36.76 1.46 15.39
CA ASP A 22 35.43 1.84 14.93
C ASP A 22 35.30 3.36 14.98
N PHE A 23 35.24 4.00 13.82
CA PHE A 23 35.08 5.45 13.68
C PHE A 23 33.60 5.85 13.56
N THR A 24 32.66 4.91 13.64
CA THR A 24 31.23 5.19 13.57
C THR A 24 30.80 5.97 14.81
N GLU A 25 30.22 7.15 14.61
CA GLU A 25 29.57 7.89 15.71
C GLU A 25 28.40 7.07 16.24
N LYS A 26 28.49 6.69 17.52
CA LYS A 26 27.38 6.04 18.19
C LYS A 26 26.22 7.02 18.33
N ARG A 27 25.09 6.70 17.72
CA ARG A 27 23.86 7.47 17.91
C ARG A 27 23.47 7.41 19.38
N MET A 28 23.19 8.59 19.95
CA MET A 28 22.73 8.75 21.33
C MET A 28 21.49 9.63 21.36
N ASP A 29 20.50 9.22 22.12
CA ASP A 29 19.40 10.12 22.46
C ASP A 29 19.86 11.11 23.54
N LYS A 30 19.95 12.38 23.16
CA LYS A 30 20.37 13.51 24.03
C LYS A 30 19.18 14.29 24.59
N SER A 31 17.95 13.85 24.36
CA SER A 31 16.75 14.51 24.88
C SER A 31 16.74 14.48 26.41
N LEU A 32 16.39 15.60 27.04
CA LEU A 32 16.26 15.68 28.50
C LEU A 32 15.06 14.83 28.97
N GLU A 33 13.94 14.90 28.25
CA GLU A 33 12.77 14.08 28.48
C GLU A 33 12.75 12.93 27.48
N LYS A 34 12.65 11.70 27.99
CA LYS A 34 12.67 10.49 27.16
C LYS A 34 11.27 10.09 26.73
N ARG A 35 11.08 9.94 25.42
CA ARG A 35 9.85 9.41 24.87
C ARG A 35 9.72 7.91 25.15
N VAL A 36 8.51 7.45 25.41
CA VAL A 36 8.17 6.03 25.35
C VAL A 36 7.76 5.69 23.92
N GLU A 37 8.46 4.75 23.27
CA GLU A 37 8.07 4.24 21.98
C GLU A 37 6.88 3.30 22.16
N LEU A 38 5.77 3.62 21.49
CA LEU A 38 4.52 2.85 21.61
C LEU A 38 4.19 2.02 20.34
N HIS A 39 4.96 2.19 19.27
CA HIS A 39 4.74 1.51 18.00
C HIS A 39 6.08 1.04 17.41
N LEU A 40 6.46 -0.21 17.70
CA LEU A 40 7.72 -0.78 17.28
C LEU A 40 7.53 -2.20 16.76
N HIS A 41 8.01 -2.41 15.53
CA HIS A 41 8.07 -3.72 14.90
C HIS A 41 9.46 -4.32 15.01
N THR A 42 9.53 -5.60 15.34
CA THR A 42 10.77 -6.38 15.38
C THR A 42 10.91 -7.25 14.12
N VAL A 43 12.00 -8.01 14.03
CA VAL A 43 12.20 -9.01 12.97
C VAL A 43 11.08 -10.06 12.89
N MET A 44 10.16 -10.09 13.86
CA MET A 44 8.99 -10.98 13.83
C MET A 44 7.86 -10.43 12.95
N SER A 45 7.88 -9.12 12.63
CA SER A 45 7.05 -8.52 11.58
C SER A 45 7.69 -8.79 10.23
N ASP A 46 7.36 -9.92 9.62
CA ASP A 46 7.98 -10.41 8.38
C ASP A 46 7.83 -9.40 7.24
N LEU A 47 8.90 -9.21 6.46
CA LEU A 47 9.02 -8.23 5.36
C LEU A 47 8.89 -6.74 5.76
N ASP A 48 8.71 -6.42 7.05
CA ASP A 48 8.49 -5.05 7.51
C ASP A 48 9.65 -4.51 8.34
N SER A 49 10.25 -5.32 9.22
CA SER A 49 11.30 -4.86 10.12
C SER A 49 12.52 -5.79 10.17
N VAL A 50 13.70 -5.16 10.33
CA VAL A 50 14.98 -5.84 10.57
C VAL A 50 15.48 -5.62 12.00
N VAL A 51 14.66 -5.09 12.89
CA VAL A 51 15.04 -4.71 14.26
C VAL A 51 15.16 -5.94 15.15
N ASP A 52 16.39 -6.23 15.59
CA ASP A 52 16.65 -7.29 16.58
C ASP A 52 16.11 -6.93 17.96
N ILE A 53 15.34 -7.82 18.56
CA ILE A 53 14.61 -7.60 19.81
C ILE A 53 15.58 -7.26 20.97
N LYS A 54 16.65 -8.03 21.14
CA LYS A 54 17.60 -7.83 22.23
C LYS A 54 18.38 -6.53 22.05
N LYS A 55 18.79 -6.25 20.80
CA LYS A 55 19.58 -5.04 20.51
C LYS A 55 18.75 -3.77 20.74
N VAL A 56 17.50 -3.72 20.34
CA VAL A 56 16.66 -2.53 20.51
C VAL A 56 16.32 -2.30 21.98
N ILE A 57 16.03 -3.34 22.77
CA ILE A 57 15.79 -3.23 24.20
C ILE A 57 17.04 -2.71 24.92
N ASN A 58 18.19 -3.28 24.64
CA ASN A 58 19.46 -2.84 25.24
C ASN A 58 19.80 -1.38 24.84
N GLN A 59 19.48 -0.99 23.60
CA GLN A 59 19.70 0.36 23.14
C GLN A 59 18.77 1.36 23.86
N ALA A 60 17.48 1.03 24.02
CA ALA A 60 16.52 1.85 24.76
C ALA A 60 16.95 2.05 26.21
N LYS A 61 17.40 0.99 26.89
CA LYS A 61 17.97 1.05 28.24
C LYS A 61 19.21 1.95 28.29
N ALA A 62 20.14 1.77 27.36
CA ALA A 62 21.38 2.57 27.29
C ALA A 62 21.11 4.06 27.06
N TRP A 63 20.02 4.41 26.40
CA TRP A 63 19.57 5.77 26.18
C TRP A 63 18.75 6.34 27.35
N GLY A 64 18.41 5.52 28.35
CA GLY A 64 17.66 5.94 29.53
C GLY A 64 16.15 6.06 29.29
N HIS A 65 15.59 5.38 28.30
CA HIS A 65 14.14 5.31 28.12
C HIS A 65 13.50 4.56 29.29
N PRO A 66 12.35 4.98 29.82
CA PRO A 66 11.70 4.30 30.93
C PRO A 66 10.93 3.06 30.48
N ALA A 67 10.50 3.00 29.24
CA ALA A 67 9.74 1.89 28.66
C ALA A 67 9.80 1.92 27.14
N MET A 68 9.40 0.80 26.53
CA MET A 68 9.07 0.71 25.10
C MET A 68 8.00 -0.35 24.85
N ALA A 69 7.19 -0.17 23.82
CA ALA A 69 6.27 -1.19 23.36
C ALA A 69 6.94 -2.11 22.32
N ILE A 70 6.40 -3.30 22.18
CA ILE A 70 6.63 -4.20 21.04
C ILE A 70 5.25 -4.50 20.47
N THR A 71 5.04 -4.15 19.19
CA THR A 71 3.73 -4.17 18.52
C THR A 71 3.88 -4.78 17.13
N ASP A 72 4.36 -6.01 17.06
CA ASP A 72 4.53 -6.71 15.79
C ASP A 72 3.18 -6.95 15.08
N HIS A 73 3.21 -7.05 13.76
CA HIS A 73 2.02 -7.29 12.92
C HIS A 73 1.43 -8.67 13.17
N GLY A 74 0.29 -8.72 13.86
CA GLY A 74 -0.52 -9.92 14.05
C GLY A 74 0.16 -11.08 14.81
N VAL A 75 1.37 -10.87 15.37
CA VAL A 75 2.19 -11.92 15.97
C VAL A 75 2.72 -11.54 17.35
N LEU A 76 3.02 -12.53 18.19
CA LEU A 76 3.49 -12.36 19.58
C LEU A 76 4.85 -13.03 19.86
N GLN A 77 5.54 -13.51 18.82
CA GLN A 77 6.76 -14.30 18.94
C GLN A 77 7.93 -13.56 19.59
N ALA A 78 7.92 -12.22 19.56
CA ALA A 78 8.91 -11.39 20.22
C ALA A 78 8.83 -11.43 21.76
N PHE A 79 7.64 -11.70 22.33
CA PHE A 79 7.37 -11.55 23.76
C PHE A 79 8.26 -12.43 24.68
N PRO A 80 8.46 -13.72 24.44
CA PRO A 80 9.34 -14.53 25.27
C PRO A 80 10.78 -14.00 25.27
N ILE A 81 11.27 -13.58 24.10
CA ILE A 81 12.63 -13.04 23.96
C ILE A 81 12.75 -11.71 24.72
N ALA A 82 11.79 -10.84 24.57
CA ALA A 82 11.73 -9.54 25.23
C ALA A 82 11.65 -9.71 26.77
N ASN A 83 10.82 -10.64 27.25
CA ASN A 83 10.68 -10.93 28.67
C ASN A 83 11.98 -11.40 29.31
N HIS A 84 12.80 -12.16 28.60
CA HIS A 84 14.13 -12.58 29.06
C HIS A 84 15.16 -11.46 29.05
N CYS A 85 14.88 -10.30 28.46
CA CYS A 85 15.77 -9.14 28.46
C CYS A 85 15.58 -8.22 29.64
N ILE A 86 14.60 -8.44 30.50
CA ILE A 86 14.31 -7.63 31.68
C ILE A 86 14.29 -8.49 32.95
N THR A 87 14.58 -7.84 34.10
CA THR A 87 14.44 -8.44 35.42
C THR A 87 13.33 -7.75 36.20
N MET A 88 12.78 -8.40 37.23
CA MET A 88 11.64 -7.84 37.99
C MET A 88 11.97 -6.54 38.70
N ASP A 89 13.24 -6.32 39.08
CA ASP A 89 13.69 -5.14 39.81
C ASP A 89 14.21 -4.01 38.90
N GLU A 90 14.13 -4.22 37.58
CA GLU A 90 14.64 -3.22 36.63
C GLU A 90 13.60 -2.10 36.40
N PRO A 91 14.04 -0.82 36.40
CA PRO A 91 13.11 0.30 36.18
C PRO A 91 12.55 0.35 34.77
N PHE A 92 13.21 -0.28 33.79
CA PHE A 92 12.77 -0.32 32.39
C PHE A 92 11.61 -1.30 32.21
N LYS A 93 10.55 -0.88 31.49
CA LYS A 93 9.37 -1.68 31.26
C LYS A 93 9.19 -1.99 29.76
N ILE A 94 8.75 -3.22 29.47
CA ILE A 94 8.25 -3.58 28.15
C ILE A 94 6.73 -3.57 28.17
N ILE A 95 6.14 -2.87 27.20
CA ILE A 95 4.71 -2.84 26.95
C ILE A 95 4.44 -3.86 25.85
N TYR A 96 3.70 -4.91 26.16
CA TYR A 96 3.35 -5.96 25.21
C TYR A 96 2.08 -5.57 24.47
N GLY A 97 2.17 -5.45 23.17
CA GLY A 97 1.08 -5.11 22.28
C GLY A 97 1.16 -5.89 20.97
N VAL A 98 0.18 -5.72 20.13
CA VAL A 98 0.13 -6.30 18.80
C VAL A 98 -0.56 -5.30 17.87
N GLU A 99 -0.04 -5.16 16.67
CA GLU A 99 -0.76 -4.45 15.61
C GLU A 99 -1.75 -5.42 14.98
N GLY A 100 -3.02 -5.23 15.34
CA GLY A 100 -4.11 -6.10 14.90
C GLY A 100 -4.72 -5.61 13.61
N TYR A 101 -5.13 -6.54 12.77
CA TYR A 101 -5.89 -6.23 11.56
C TYR A 101 -7.38 -6.22 11.91
N PHE A 102 -7.98 -5.03 11.87
CA PHE A 102 -9.41 -4.88 12.08
C PHE A 102 -10.15 -4.92 10.74
N VAL A 103 -11.01 -5.91 10.58
CA VAL A 103 -11.90 -6.00 9.42
C VAL A 103 -13.30 -5.58 9.86
N ASN A 104 -13.84 -4.55 9.23
CA ASN A 104 -15.22 -4.14 9.44
C ASN A 104 -16.16 -4.96 8.55
N ASP A 105 -16.61 -6.09 9.05
CA ASP A 105 -17.56 -6.99 8.38
C ASP A 105 -19.01 -6.48 8.38
N LEU A 106 -19.27 -5.32 9.00
CA LEU A 106 -20.53 -4.60 8.83
C LEU A 106 -20.57 -3.79 7.52
N LYS A 107 -19.41 -3.55 6.88
CA LYS A 107 -19.36 -2.90 5.57
C LYS A 107 -19.97 -3.83 4.52
N LYS A 108 -21.09 -3.42 3.94
CA LYS A 108 -21.74 -4.19 2.89
C LYS A 108 -20.87 -4.21 1.64
N LEU A 109 -20.53 -5.41 1.17
CA LEU A 109 -19.83 -5.63 -0.09
C LEU A 109 -20.77 -5.51 -1.31
N VAL A 110 -22.08 -5.63 -1.07
CA VAL A 110 -23.11 -5.56 -2.10
C VAL A 110 -24.06 -4.41 -1.77
N THR A 111 -24.26 -3.54 -2.75
CA THR A 111 -25.24 -2.44 -2.71
C THR A 111 -26.38 -2.76 -3.67
N ASN A 112 -27.62 -2.45 -3.29
CA ASN A 112 -28.81 -2.71 -4.10
C ASN A 112 -28.98 -4.20 -4.48
N ASP A 113 -28.73 -5.10 -3.52
CA ASP A 113 -28.92 -6.53 -3.69
C ASP A 113 -30.34 -6.86 -4.17
N LYS A 114 -30.42 -7.56 -5.31
CA LYS A 114 -31.68 -8.05 -5.94
C LYS A 114 -31.73 -9.59 -5.94
N GLY A 115 -30.88 -10.26 -5.16
CA GLY A 115 -30.76 -11.69 -5.12
C GLY A 115 -29.98 -12.30 -6.28
N GLN A 116 -29.02 -11.54 -6.84
CA GLN A 116 -28.16 -12.02 -7.91
C GLN A 116 -27.35 -13.24 -7.47
N THR A 117 -27.12 -14.14 -8.41
CA THR A 117 -26.28 -15.33 -8.26
C THR A 117 -25.01 -15.20 -9.10
N LEU A 118 -23.97 -15.96 -8.80
CA LEU A 118 -22.72 -15.97 -9.60
C LEU A 118 -22.92 -16.39 -11.06
N LEU A 119 -24.10 -16.84 -11.44
CA LEU A 119 -24.44 -17.22 -12.82
C LEU A 119 -25.16 -16.10 -13.60
N ASP A 120 -25.50 -15.00 -12.93
CA ASP A 120 -26.10 -13.85 -13.58
C ASP A 120 -25.07 -13.02 -14.35
N ASP A 121 -25.51 -11.96 -15.00
CA ASP A 121 -24.65 -11.13 -15.83
C ASP A 121 -23.98 -10.02 -14.99
N TYR A 122 -22.66 -9.92 -15.12
CA TYR A 122 -21.82 -8.96 -14.43
C TYR A 122 -20.96 -8.19 -15.41
N VAL A 123 -20.66 -6.93 -15.07
CA VAL A 123 -19.55 -6.18 -15.64
C VAL A 123 -18.52 -5.96 -14.53
N VAL A 124 -17.38 -6.59 -14.70
CA VAL A 124 -16.20 -6.35 -13.82
C VAL A 124 -15.38 -5.27 -14.48
N PHE A 125 -15.15 -4.16 -13.78
CA PHE A 125 -14.49 -3.00 -14.36
C PHE A 125 -13.52 -2.34 -13.38
N ASP A 126 -12.63 -1.56 -13.94
CA ASP A 126 -11.63 -0.77 -13.22
C ASP A 126 -11.39 0.52 -13.98
N LEU A 127 -11.04 1.60 -13.25
CA LEU A 127 -10.77 2.92 -13.81
C LEU A 127 -9.35 3.37 -13.48
N GLU A 128 -8.64 3.89 -14.48
CA GLU A 128 -7.47 4.70 -14.24
C GLU A 128 -7.84 6.18 -14.26
N THR A 129 -7.27 6.95 -13.34
CA THR A 129 -7.66 8.35 -13.11
C THR A 129 -6.46 9.24 -12.87
N THR A 130 -6.63 10.55 -13.04
CA THR A 130 -5.55 11.53 -12.75
C THR A 130 -5.31 11.77 -11.26
N GLY A 131 -6.14 11.18 -10.38
CA GLY A 131 -6.06 11.29 -8.92
C GLY A 131 -7.26 10.64 -8.23
N PHE A 132 -7.46 10.91 -6.96
CA PHE A 132 -8.44 10.19 -6.13
C PHE A 132 -9.81 10.88 -5.95
N SER A 133 -9.98 12.09 -6.46
CA SER A 133 -11.20 12.88 -6.24
C SER A 133 -12.11 12.84 -7.46
N PRO A 134 -13.30 12.23 -7.39
CA PRO A 134 -14.25 12.21 -8.50
C PRO A 134 -14.73 13.62 -8.93
N ILE A 135 -14.56 14.63 -8.04
CA ILE A 135 -14.93 16.02 -8.31
C ILE A 135 -13.81 16.78 -9.04
N HIS A 136 -12.55 16.51 -8.67
CA HIS A 136 -11.40 17.30 -9.12
C HIS A 136 -10.52 16.58 -10.12
N ASP A 137 -10.59 15.25 -10.17
CA ASP A 137 -9.78 14.42 -11.05
C ASP A 137 -10.61 13.86 -12.20
N ALA A 138 -9.94 13.33 -13.21
CA ALA A 138 -10.55 12.85 -14.44
C ALA A 138 -10.19 11.38 -14.70
N ILE A 139 -11.10 10.65 -15.35
CA ILE A 139 -10.85 9.30 -15.85
C ILE A 139 -9.91 9.38 -17.06
N ILE A 140 -8.93 8.48 -17.14
CA ILE A 140 -7.98 8.36 -18.26
C ILE A 140 -8.06 7.01 -18.97
N GLU A 141 -8.60 5.97 -18.32
CA GLU A 141 -8.90 4.67 -18.94
C GLU A 141 -10.11 4.04 -18.26
N ILE A 142 -10.90 3.30 -19.05
CA ILE A 142 -11.94 2.40 -18.57
C ILE A 142 -11.64 1.02 -19.10
N GLY A 143 -11.35 0.06 -18.21
CA GLY A 143 -11.19 -1.35 -18.52
C GLY A 143 -12.37 -2.15 -17.97
N ALA A 144 -13.01 -3.00 -18.78
CA ALA A 144 -14.11 -3.84 -18.30
C ALA A 144 -14.22 -5.16 -19.05
N VAL A 145 -14.78 -6.14 -18.37
CA VAL A 145 -15.18 -7.42 -18.96
C VAL A 145 -16.63 -7.74 -18.58
N LYS A 146 -17.40 -8.21 -19.54
CA LYS A 146 -18.73 -8.74 -19.29
C LYS A 146 -18.64 -10.23 -19.02
N VAL A 147 -19.22 -10.66 -17.90
CA VAL A 147 -19.27 -12.06 -17.48
C VAL A 147 -20.72 -12.52 -17.51
N SER A 148 -21.01 -13.58 -18.22
CA SER A 148 -22.33 -14.21 -18.29
C SER A 148 -22.20 -15.70 -17.99
N LYS A 149 -23.03 -16.21 -17.10
CA LYS A 149 -23.01 -17.63 -16.65
C LYS A 149 -21.62 -18.13 -16.25
N GLY A 150 -20.85 -17.26 -15.58
CA GLY A 150 -19.50 -17.56 -15.09
C GLY A 150 -18.42 -17.58 -16.18
N LYS A 151 -18.68 -17.06 -17.39
CA LYS A 151 -17.71 -16.97 -18.49
C LYS A 151 -17.64 -15.55 -19.01
N ILE A 152 -16.44 -15.11 -19.37
CA ILE A 152 -16.25 -13.83 -20.06
C ILE A 152 -16.92 -13.92 -21.43
N SER A 153 -17.85 -13.01 -21.69
CA SER A 153 -18.64 -12.93 -22.93
C SER A 153 -18.23 -11.76 -23.81
N ASP A 154 -17.68 -10.67 -23.20
CA ASP A 154 -17.29 -9.47 -23.94
C ASP A 154 -16.23 -8.68 -23.19
N HIS A 155 -15.53 -7.76 -23.88
CA HIS A 155 -14.48 -6.91 -23.37
C HIS A 155 -14.72 -5.45 -23.77
N TYR A 156 -14.37 -4.54 -22.87
CA TYR A 156 -14.38 -3.11 -23.12
C TYR A 156 -13.07 -2.52 -22.57
N SER A 157 -12.33 -1.82 -23.38
CA SER A 157 -11.11 -1.13 -22.97
C SER A 157 -10.93 0.11 -23.83
N VAL A 158 -10.85 1.27 -23.20
CA VAL A 158 -10.77 2.55 -23.90
C VAL A 158 -10.01 3.59 -23.08
N PHE A 159 -9.12 4.31 -23.74
CA PHE A 159 -8.53 5.54 -23.18
C PHE A 159 -9.53 6.69 -23.25
N VAL A 160 -9.45 7.56 -22.27
CA VAL A 160 -10.29 8.76 -22.15
C VAL A 160 -9.38 9.98 -22.10
N ASN A 161 -9.65 10.98 -22.93
CA ASN A 161 -8.94 12.25 -22.88
C ASN A 161 -9.39 13.06 -21.65
N PRO A 162 -8.53 13.26 -20.64
CA PRO A 162 -8.90 13.99 -19.41
C PRO A 162 -9.00 15.50 -19.63
N GLN A 163 -8.64 16.02 -20.84
CA GLN A 163 -8.59 17.45 -21.20
C GLN A 163 -7.69 18.28 -20.25
N ARG A 164 -6.74 17.62 -19.63
CA ARG A 164 -5.73 18.21 -18.72
C ARG A 164 -4.49 17.33 -18.69
N PRO A 165 -3.31 17.86 -18.32
CA PRO A 165 -2.10 17.07 -18.16
C PRO A 165 -2.27 15.99 -17.07
N ILE A 166 -1.72 14.80 -17.36
CA ILE A 166 -1.64 13.69 -16.40
C ILE A 166 -0.46 13.96 -15.45
N PRO A 167 -0.67 13.97 -14.12
CA PRO A 167 0.43 14.14 -13.16
C PRO A 167 1.49 13.05 -13.33
N LEU A 168 2.78 13.42 -13.29
CA LEU A 168 3.89 12.48 -13.47
C LEU A 168 3.80 11.24 -12.59
N ARG A 169 3.40 11.42 -11.31
CA ARG A 169 3.21 10.30 -10.38
C ARG A 169 2.14 9.30 -10.84
N ILE A 170 1.12 9.76 -11.59
CA ILE A 170 0.09 8.90 -12.15
C ILE A 170 0.65 8.14 -13.34
N THR A 171 1.39 8.82 -14.22
CA THR A 171 2.10 8.16 -15.32
C THR A 171 3.07 7.09 -14.80
N GLU A 172 3.80 7.36 -13.72
CA GLU A 172 4.69 6.37 -13.09
C GLU A 172 3.92 5.16 -12.50
N LEU A 173 2.70 5.37 -12.02
CA LEU A 173 1.86 4.33 -11.43
C LEU A 173 1.15 3.48 -12.49
N THR A 174 0.53 4.14 -13.48
CA THR A 174 -0.38 3.50 -14.47
C THR A 174 0.30 3.19 -15.79
N SER A 175 1.47 3.80 -16.04
CA SER A 175 2.18 3.82 -17.33
C SER A 175 1.40 4.53 -18.45
N ILE A 176 0.34 5.29 -18.12
CA ILE A 176 -0.43 6.08 -19.08
C ILE A 176 0.11 7.51 -19.08
N ASP A 177 0.45 8.02 -20.25
CA ASP A 177 0.94 9.36 -20.44
C ASP A 177 0.02 10.21 -21.35
N ASP A 178 0.30 11.53 -21.41
CA ASP A 178 -0.51 12.46 -22.20
C ASP A 178 -0.60 12.09 -23.68
N SER A 179 0.43 11.47 -24.25
CA SER A 179 0.45 11.09 -25.67
C SER A 179 -0.52 9.94 -25.98
N MET A 180 -0.74 9.05 -25.02
CA MET A 180 -1.64 7.90 -25.19
C MET A 180 -3.12 8.32 -25.18
N VAL A 181 -3.44 9.40 -24.50
CA VAL A 181 -4.84 9.88 -24.35
C VAL A 181 -5.17 11.10 -25.22
N ALA A 182 -4.17 11.67 -25.93
CA ALA A 182 -4.33 12.93 -26.68
C ALA A 182 -5.44 12.88 -27.73
N ASP A 183 -5.51 11.77 -28.47
CA ASP A 183 -6.50 11.55 -29.54
C ASP A 183 -7.72 10.74 -29.07
N ALA A 184 -7.81 10.42 -27.76
CA ALA A 184 -8.94 9.70 -27.21
C ALA A 184 -10.18 10.60 -27.14
N LYS A 185 -11.35 9.98 -27.16
CA LYS A 185 -12.65 10.67 -26.92
C LYS A 185 -12.70 11.20 -25.49
N SER A 186 -13.51 12.24 -25.28
CA SER A 186 -13.78 12.75 -23.94
C SER A 186 -14.67 11.83 -23.14
N ILE A 187 -14.76 12.05 -21.82
CA ILE A 187 -15.63 11.25 -20.95
C ILE A 187 -17.12 11.42 -21.31
N GLU A 188 -17.51 12.61 -21.82
CA GLU A 188 -18.86 12.91 -22.25
C GLU A 188 -19.30 12.03 -23.43
N GLU A 189 -18.35 11.62 -24.29
CA GLU A 189 -18.60 10.73 -25.44
C GLU A 189 -18.54 9.25 -25.02
N ILE A 190 -17.61 8.90 -24.13
CA ILE A 190 -17.34 7.53 -23.72
C ILE A 190 -18.38 7.01 -22.71
N LEU A 191 -18.84 7.85 -21.78
CA LEU A 191 -19.73 7.43 -20.70
C LEU A 191 -21.03 6.78 -21.18
N PRO A 192 -21.75 7.35 -22.17
CA PRO A 192 -22.95 6.70 -22.73
C PRO A 192 -22.66 5.32 -23.33
N GLU A 193 -21.52 5.16 -24.02
CA GLU A 193 -21.10 3.87 -24.59
C GLU A 193 -20.83 2.84 -23.48
N PHE A 194 -20.11 3.24 -22.42
CA PHE A 194 -19.83 2.39 -21.27
C PHE A 194 -21.10 2.01 -20.50
N LEU A 195 -22.00 2.95 -20.26
CA LEU A 195 -23.27 2.66 -19.59
C LEU A 195 -24.14 1.69 -20.40
N SER A 196 -24.14 1.82 -21.73
CA SER A 196 -24.81 0.85 -22.61
C SER A 196 -24.16 -0.53 -22.54
N PHE A 197 -22.83 -0.62 -22.45
CA PHE A 197 -22.12 -1.86 -22.21
C PHE A 197 -22.53 -2.52 -20.88
N CYS A 198 -22.79 -1.73 -19.84
CA CYS A 198 -23.21 -2.19 -18.52
C CYS A 198 -24.69 -2.57 -18.41
N GLU A 199 -25.51 -2.25 -19.43
CA GLU A 199 -26.97 -2.43 -19.35
C GLU A 199 -27.37 -3.87 -18.99
N GLY A 200 -28.25 -3.99 -17.98
CA GLY A 200 -28.76 -5.27 -17.50
C GLY A 200 -27.81 -6.07 -16.62
N CYS A 201 -26.58 -5.60 -16.38
CA CYS A 201 -25.57 -6.28 -15.58
C CYS A 201 -25.43 -5.68 -14.17
N SER A 202 -24.95 -6.50 -13.23
CA SER A 202 -24.46 -6.01 -11.96
C SER A 202 -23.01 -5.57 -12.11
N LEU A 203 -22.65 -4.42 -11.51
CA LEU A 203 -21.28 -3.89 -11.56
C LEU A 203 -20.42 -4.49 -10.46
N VAL A 204 -19.19 -4.83 -10.78
CA VAL A 204 -18.18 -5.35 -9.85
C VAL A 204 -16.88 -4.59 -10.07
N ALA A 205 -16.29 -4.07 -8.98
CA ALA A 205 -14.96 -3.46 -9.01
C ALA A 205 -14.21 -3.74 -7.70
N HIS A 206 -12.88 -3.64 -7.72
CA HIS A 206 -12.08 -3.66 -6.51
C HIS A 206 -12.24 -2.30 -5.82
N ASN A 207 -12.75 -2.25 -4.57
CA ASN A 207 -13.13 -0.98 -3.93
C ASN A 207 -14.14 -0.15 -4.77
N ALA A 208 -15.23 -0.80 -5.18
CA ALA A 208 -16.25 -0.29 -6.11
C ALA A 208 -16.79 1.12 -5.79
N GLU A 209 -16.70 1.56 -4.51
CA GLU A 209 -17.08 2.91 -4.11
C GLU A 209 -16.24 3.98 -4.82
N PHE A 210 -14.96 3.71 -5.06
CA PHE A 210 -14.06 4.60 -5.80
C PHE A 210 -14.51 4.72 -7.26
N ASP A 211 -14.57 3.60 -7.98
CA ASP A 211 -14.86 3.58 -9.41
C ASP A 211 -16.28 4.09 -9.71
N VAL A 212 -17.26 3.61 -8.95
CA VAL A 212 -18.65 4.02 -9.10
C VAL A 212 -18.80 5.51 -8.84
N SER A 213 -18.10 6.10 -7.87
CA SER A 213 -18.16 7.52 -7.58
C SER A 213 -17.73 8.41 -8.77
N PHE A 214 -16.70 7.98 -9.52
CA PHE A 214 -16.27 8.66 -10.74
C PHE A 214 -17.33 8.57 -11.85
N ILE A 215 -17.91 7.39 -12.05
CA ILE A 215 -19.01 7.20 -13.03
C ILE A 215 -20.20 8.06 -12.66
N GLU A 216 -20.66 8.02 -11.40
CA GLU A 216 -21.82 8.81 -10.93
C GLU A 216 -21.60 10.31 -11.06
N GLU A 217 -20.39 10.79 -10.69
CA GLU A 217 -20.09 12.23 -10.76
C GLU A 217 -20.07 12.72 -12.22
N ASN A 218 -19.50 11.96 -13.14
CA ASN A 218 -19.52 12.31 -14.56
C ASN A 218 -20.94 12.21 -15.16
N ALA A 219 -21.75 11.23 -14.73
CA ALA A 219 -23.14 11.14 -15.16
C ALA A 219 -24.03 12.30 -14.64
N LYS A 220 -23.72 12.88 -13.47
CA LYS A 220 -24.43 14.06 -12.95
C LYS A 220 -24.11 15.35 -13.72
N ARG A 221 -22.95 15.39 -14.39
CA ARG A 221 -22.49 16.57 -15.14
C ARG A 221 -23.02 16.62 -16.57
N GLN A 222 -23.50 15.51 -17.09
CA GLN A 222 -24.18 15.40 -18.40
C GLN A 222 -25.68 15.69 -18.28
#